data_2d739b5a9f839d139d6cd293a6b39670
#
_entry.id   2d739b5a9f839d139d6cd293a6b39670
#
_cell.length_a   1.000
_cell.length_b   1.000
_cell.length_c   1.000
_cell.angle_alpha   90.00
_cell.angle_beta   90.00
_cell.angle_gamma   90.00
#
_symmetry.space_group_name_H-M   'P 1'
#
loop_
_entity.id
_entity.type
_entity.pdbx_description
1 polymer ?
#
loop_
_entity_poly.entity_id
_entity_poly.type
_entity_poly.pdbx_seq_one_letter_code
_entity_poly.pdbx_strand_id
1 'polypeptide(L)'
;MTAGVAAAEVTFSGTANFGYNDTDATTGASVGAAFSDIDLNIAFSQELNNGYTAAASFEFDVAKADQGASFNASDAVISLTNADSGIHYGDTKHGAENAWSAVGSMENDDFRVADGEMVTRADMTFGGAKIGISLGDDTNISGTEKDYISLGITGSAGSFSYALAHQNANTTTVDLDDNSAFTQQATTGVRVSTTLGGATVALGYAKNDNGGSTGIEVSYPMGALTTTASYVQEGAASAENNWDVKVAYAEGALGVTVATDESQDWNVDVSYDMGNGMNLFVGADDGGKDTYAGVSYDLGGGASLLASYANDSNNTDTDDEVGAKDYKEGMTFQLSFAF
;
A
#
# COMPACT_ATOMS: atom_id res chain seq x y z
N MET A 1 23.67 5.61 41.72
CA MET A 1 23.11 5.87 40.38
C MET A 1 21.69 5.33 40.39
N THR A 2 20.70 6.18 40.51
CA THR A 2 19.30 5.81 40.26
C THR A 2 19.13 5.75 38.75
N ALA A 3 19.08 4.54 38.19
CA ALA A 3 18.59 4.36 36.84
C ALA A 3 17.15 4.88 36.83
N GLY A 4 16.91 5.97 36.14
CA GLY A 4 15.54 6.39 35.83
C GLY A 4 14.94 5.26 34.99
N VAL A 5 13.90 4.64 35.49
CA VAL A 5 13.09 3.74 34.68
C VAL A 5 12.46 4.61 33.59
N ALA A 6 12.85 4.46 32.32
CA ALA A 6 12.10 5.05 31.26
C ALA A 6 10.67 4.49 31.36
N ALA A 7 9.70 5.37 31.52
CA ALA A 7 8.31 4.95 31.57
C ALA A 7 7.93 4.41 30.18
N ALA A 8 7.26 3.26 30.14
CA ALA A 8 6.70 2.78 28.89
C ALA A 8 5.66 3.80 28.40
N GLU A 9 5.76 4.19 27.14
CA GLU A 9 4.77 5.01 26.47
C GLU A 9 3.67 4.11 25.89
N VAL A 10 2.43 4.53 26.10
CA VAL A 10 1.26 3.87 25.48
C VAL A 10 0.53 4.90 24.65
N THR A 11 0.41 4.64 23.36
CA THR A 11 -0.30 5.48 22.42
C THR A 11 -1.57 4.77 21.97
N PHE A 12 -2.66 5.50 21.96
CA PHE A 12 -3.92 5.08 21.35
C PHE A 12 -4.15 5.96 20.13
N SER A 13 -4.47 5.35 19.01
CA SER A 13 -4.88 6.04 17.80
C SER A 13 -5.94 5.21 17.10
N GLY A 14 -6.68 5.80 16.19
CA GLY A 14 -7.67 5.05 15.47
C GLY A 14 -8.44 5.90 14.49
N THR A 15 -9.28 5.23 13.71
CA THR A 15 -10.23 5.84 12.81
C THR A 15 -11.64 5.36 13.12
N ALA A 16 -12.62 6.20 12.86
CA ALA A 16 -14.01 5.82 12.93
C ALA A 16 -14.74 6.47 11.76
N ASN A 17 -15.40 5.64 10.96
CA ASN A 17 -16.23 6.04 9.86
C ASN A 17 -17.68 5.68 10.15
N PHE A 18 -18.59 6.60 9.87
CA PHE A 18 -20.01 6.37 9.90
C PHE A 18 -20.63 7.03 8.67
N GLY A 19 -21.41 6.28 7.92
CA GLY A 19 -21.96 6.78 6.69
C GLY A 19 -23.28 6.10 6.28
N TYR A 20 -23.75 6.56 5.16
CA TYR A 20 -24.88 6.00 4.41
C TYR A 20 -24.49 5.98 2.94
N ASN A 21 -24.71 4.85 2.29
CA ASN A 21 -24.60 4.69 0.85
C ASN A 21 -25.94 4.19 0.33
N ASP A 22 -26.39 4.65 -0.84
CA ASP A 22 -27.71 4.29 -1.38
C ASP A 22 -27.69 3.06 -2.30
N THR A 23 -26.49 2.48 -2.53
CA THR A 23 -26.30 1.25 -3.32
C THR A 23 -25.76 0.14 -2.42
N ASP A 24 -26.25 -1.08 -2.60
CA ASP A 24 -25.66 -2.26 -1.98
C ASP A 24 -24.71 -2.94 -2.99
N ALA A 25 -23.44 -2.85 -2.74
CA ALA A 25 -22.37 -3.44 -3.52
C ALA A 25 -22.54 -4.94 -3.78
N THR A 26 -23.08 -5.66 -2.79
CA THR A 26 -23.21 -7.13 -2.86
C THR A 26 -24.28 -7.61 -3.85
N THR A 27 -25.23 -6.77 -4.21
CA THR A 27 -26.39 -7.19 -5.03
C THR A 27 -26.69 -6.27 -6.21
N GLY A 28 -25.99 -5.12 -6.34
CA GLY A 28 -26.34 -4.08 -7.32
C GLY A 28 -27.76 -3.53 -7.14
N ALA A 29 -28.40 -3.83 -6.02
CA ALA A 29 -29.74 -3.36 -5.72
C ALA A 29 -29.66 -2.05 -4.96
N SER A 30 -30.42 -1.05 -5.39
CA SER A 30 -30.57 0.24 -4.69
C SER A 30 -31.25 0.06 -3.34
N VAL A 31 -30.57 -0.58 -2.42
CA VAL A 31 -31.01 -0.78 -1.04
C VAL A 31 -30.04 -0.03 -0.15
N GLY A 32 -30.32 1.26 0.05
CA GLY A 32 -29.47 2.09 0.88
C GLY A 32 -29.23 1.53 2.27
N ALA A 33 -27.97 1.48 2.69
CA ALA A 33 -27.55 0.99 3.98
C ALA A 33 -26.69 2.01 4.73
N ALA A 34 -26.86 2.08 6.04
CA ALA A 34 -25.88 2.73 6.91
C ALA A 34 -24.70 1.78 7.12
N PHE A 35 -23.49 2.31 7.09
CA PHE A 35 -22.28 1.57 7.38
C PHE A 35 -21.48 2.26 8.49
N SER A 36 -20.67 1.49 9.17
CA SER A 36 -19.70 1.98 10.14
C SER A 36 -18.46 1.11 10.09
N ASP A 37 -17.32 1.74 10.30
CA ASP A 37 -16.03 1.09 10.39
C ASP A 37 -15.24 1.78 11.50
N ILE A 38 -14.67 1.01 12.42
CA ILE A 38 -13.94 1.56 13.57
C ILE A 38 -12.70 0.72 13.79
N ASP A 39 -11.54 1.34 13.60
CA ASP A 39 -10.23 0.75 13.86
C ASP A 39 -9.60 1.41 15.07
N LEU A 40 -9.03 0.61 15.94
CA LEU A 40 -8.28 1.05 17.10
C LEU A 40 -6.87 0.46 17.07
N ASN A 41 -5.87 1.33 17.04
CA ASN A 41 -4.48 0.94 17.18
C ASN A 41 -3.97 1.26 18.59
N ILE A 42 -3.33 0.29 19.24
CA ILE A 42 -2.68 0.45 20.53
C ILE A 42 -1.20 0.12 20.36
N ALA A 43 -0.34 1.11 20.64
CA ALA A 43 1.10 0.94 20.58
C ALA A 43 1.74 1.15 21.95
N PHE A 44 2.69 0.28 22.27
CA PHE A 44 3.54 0.36 23.46
C PHE A 44 4.96 0.55 23.01
N SER A 45 5.70 1.43 23.66
CA SER A 45 7.13 1.58 23.41
C SER A 45 7.90 1.86 24.69
N GLN A 46 9.12 1.39 24.75
CA GLN A 46 10.03 1.63 25.86
C GLN A 46 11.48 1.69 25.36
N GLU A 47 12.16 2.78 25.63
CA GLU A 47 13.61 2.86 25.45
C GLU A 47 14.33 2.05 26.53
N LEU A 48 15.27 1.20 26.11
CA LEU A 48 16.06 0.36 26.97
C LEU A 48 17.41 0.99 27.26
N ASN A 49 18.04 0.61 28.39
CA ASN A 49 19.32 1.19 28.83
C ASN A 49 20.50 0.96 27.85
N ASN A 50 20.36 0.07 26.90
CA ASN A 50 21.35 -0.25 25.87
C ASN A 50 21.12 0.52 24.55
N GLY A 51 20.20 1.46 24.52
CA GLY A 51 19.88 2.29 23.33
C GLY A 51 18.95 1.61 22.33
N TYR A 52 18.36 0.47 22.66
CA TYR A 52 17.28 -0.13 21.87
C TYR A 52 15.92 0.36 22.38
N THR A 53 14.95 0.40 21.47
CA THR A 53 13.54 0.57 21.79
C THR A 53 12.82 -0.76 21.61
N ALA A 54 12.19 -1.25 22.67
CA ALA A 54 11.23 -2.34 22.59
C ALA A 54 9.84 -1.77 22.33
N ALA A 55 9.13 -2.29 21.33
CA ALA A 55 7.78 -1.85 21.02
C ALA A 55 6.87 -3.05 20.70
N ALA A 56 5.58 -2.84 20.91
CA ALA A 56 4.53 -3.75 20.45
C ALA A 56 3.32 -2.91 20.00
N SER A 57 2.66 -3.32 18.92
CA SER A 57 1.43 -2.71 18.44
C SER A 57 0.40 -3.76 18.11
N PHE A 58 -0.86 -3.39 18.21
CA PHE A 58 -2.03 -4.20 17.85
C PHE A 58 -3.05 -3.30 17.17
N GLU A 59 -3.67 -3.81 16.13
CA GLU A 59 -4.84 -3.20 15.53
C GLU A 59 -6.07 -4.02 15.88
N PHE A 60 -7.18 -3.33 16.10
CA PHE A 60 -8.47 -3.93 16.42
C PHE A 60 -9.52 -3.37 15.51
N ASP A 61 -10.12 -4.23 14.70
CA ASP A 61 -11.37 -3.94 14.02
C ASP A 61 -12.52 -4.04 15.04
N VAL A 62 -13.05 -2.90 15.44
CA VAL A 62 -14.10 -2.85 16.47
C VAL A 62 -15.48 -3.01 15.88
N ALA A 63 -15.71 -2.55 14.65
CA ALA A 63 -16.97 -2.69 13.95
C ALA A 63 -16.78 -2.62 12.43
N LYS A 64 -17.23 -3.65 11.71
CA LYS A 64 -17.39 -3.62 10.25
C LYS A 64 -18.89 -3.62 9.90
N ALA A 65 -19.24 -2.99 8.78
CA ALA A 65 -20.61 -2.64 8.41
C ALA A 65 -21.64 -3.78 8.40
N ASP A 66 -21.21 -5.01 8.16
CA ASP A 66 -22.06 -6.17 7.90
C ASP A 66 -21.92 -7.32 8.91
N GLN A 67 -20.98 -7.24 9.84
CA GLN A 67 -20.66 -8.35 10.75
C GLN A 67 -21.02 -8.10 12.22
N GLY A 68 -21.58 -6.95 12.55
CA GLY A 68 -21.80 -6.55 13.94
C GLY A 68 -20.50 -6.25 14.67
N ALA A 69 -20.55 -5.85 15.92
CA ALA A 69 -19.36 -5.59 16.72
C ALA A 69 -18.61 -6.91 16.97
N SER A 70 -17.51 -7.10 16.26
CA SER A 70 -16.56 -8.19 16.52
C SER A 70 -15.23 -7.56 16.96
N PHE A 71 -14.61 -8.13 17.98
CA PHE A 71 -13.31 -7.70 18.46
C PHE A 71 -12.27 -8.67 17.89
N ASN A 72 -11.74 -8.36 16.72
CA ASN A 72 -10.64 -9.11 16.14
C ASN A 72 -9.36 -8.33 16.39
N ALA A 73 -8.35 -8.98 16.95
CA ALA A 73 -7.01 -8.43 16.98
C ALA A 73 -6.30 -8.86 15.69
N SER A 74 -5.95 -7.89 14.87
CA SER A 74 -5.14 -8.05 13.68
C SER A 74 -3.82 -7.30 13.84
N ASP A 75 -2.89 -7.52 12.94
CA ASP A 75 -1.69 -6.70 12.74
C ASP A 75 -0.81 -6.54 14.00
N ALA A 76 -0.72 -7.61 14.80
CA ALA A 76 0.14 -7.59 15.97
C ALA A 76 1.62 -7.65 15.57
N VAL A 77 2.39 -6.64 15.99
CA VAL A 77 3.85 -6.57 15.75
C VAL A 77 4.58 -6.35 17.06
N ILE A 78 5.65 -7.11 17.26
CA ILE A 78 6.63 -6.88 18.33
C ILE A 78 7.97 -6.52 17.69
N SER A 79 8.65 -5.51 18.21
CA SER A 79 9.94 -5.10 17.67
C SER A 79 10.93 -4.71 18.75
N LEU A 80 12.22 -4.89 18.40
CA LEU A 80 13.36 -4.39 19.15
C LEU A 80 14.30 -3.69 18.17
N THR A 81 14.39 -2.38 18.22
CA THR A 81 15.06 -1.56 17.21
C THR A 81 16.00 -0.52 17.80
N ASN A 82 17.02 -0.15 17.05
CA ASN A 82 17.81 1.05 17.27
C ASN A 82 18.06 1.78 15.93
N ALA A 83 18.95 2.77 15.87
CA ALA A 83 19.22 3.53 14.66
C ALA A 83 19.76 2.67 13.50
N ASP A 84 20.48 1.58 13.78
CA ASP A 84 21.23 0.80 12.80
C ASP A 84 20.72 -0.62 12.61
N SER A 85 19.88 -1.12 13.52
CA SER A 85 19.41 -2.51 13.47
C SER A 85 18.04 -2.70 14.13
N GLY A 86 17.33 -3.74 13.73
CA GLY A 86 16.05 -4.10 14.30
C GLY A 86 15.72 -5.56 14.11
N ILE A 87 14.87 -6.07 14.98
CA ILE A 87 14.17 -7.34 14.83
C ILE A 87 12.69 -7.05 14.99
N HIS A 88 11.89 -7.59 14.09
CA HIS A 88 10.44 -7.46 14.05
C HIS A 88 9.83 -8.86 14.00
N TYR A 89 8.73 -9.06 14.70
CA TYR A 89 7.97 -10.30 14.69
C TYR A 89 6.48 -9.99 14.71
N GLY A 90 5.72 -10.63 13.85
CA GLY A 90 4.28 -10.44 13.71
C GLY A 90 3.88 -10.11 12.28
N ASP A 91 2.76 -9.44 12.09
CA ASP A 91 2.31 -8.95 10.80
C ASP A 91 3.16 -7.75 10.37
N THR A 92 4.26 -8.04 9.73
CA THR A 92 5.23 -7.05 9.25
C THR A 92 5.79 -7.46 7.89
N LYS A 93 6.09 -6.48 7.07
CA LYS A 93 6.60 -6.69 5.72
C LYS A 93 7.77 -7.63 5.65
N HIS A 94 7.77 -8.50 4.63
CA HIS A 94 8.94 -9.30 4.26
C HIS A 94 10.13 -8.43 3.83
N GLY A 95 11.35 -8.98 3.90
CA GLY A 95 12.56 -8.24 3.55
C GLY A 95 12.57 -7.75 2.10
N ALA A 96 12.18 -8.57 1.15
CA ALA A 96 12.06 -8.20 -0.26
C ALA A 96 10.96 -7.17 -0.49
N GLU A 97 9.77 -7.38 0.04
CA GLU A 97 8.64 -6.46 -0.02
C GLU A 97 9.01 -5.06 0.51
N ASN A 98 9.71 -5.01 1.64
CA ASN A 98 10.14 -3.75 2.25
C ASN A 98 11.17 -2.97 1.41
N ALA A 99 11.88 -3.64 0.52
CA ALA A 99 12.94 -3.06 -0.30
C ALA A 99 12.51 -2.81 -1.76
N TRP A 100 11.56 -3.59 -2.27
CA TRP A 100 11.18 -3.57 -3.67
C TRP A 100 10.23 -2.41 -3.99
N SER A 101 10.41 -1.89 -5.18
CA SER A 101 9.48 -0.98 -5.84
C SER A 101 9.60 -1.23 -7.34
N ALA A 102 8.51 -1.57 -7.97
CA ALA A 102 8.44 -1.80 -9.41
C ALA A 102 8.90 -0.60 -10.24
N VAL A 103 9.18 -0.84 -11.50
CA VAL A 103 9.44 0.19 -12.51
C VAL A 103 8.41 0.03 -13.61
N GLY A 104 7.40 0.89 -13.63
CA GLY A 104 6.20 0.69 -14.43
C GLY A 104 5.41 -0.53 -14.01
N SER A 105 4.54 -1.02 -14.86
CA SER A 105 3.65 -2.17 -14.62
C SER A 105 4.36 -3.49 -14.94
N MET A 106 5.29 -3.93 -14.08
CA MET A 106 5.97 -5.22 -14.21
C MET A 106 5.04 -6.36 -13.79
N GLU A 107 4.98 -7.45 -14.59
CA GLU A 107 4.14 -8.63 -14.30
C GLU A 107 4.91 -9.77 -13.59
N ASN A 108 6.24 -9.70 -13.56
CA ASN A 108 7.07 -10.79 -13.03
C ASN A 108 7.84 -10.37 -11.77
N ASP A 109 7.30 -9.41 -11.02
CA ASP A 109 7.86 -8.91 -9.77
C ASP A 109 6.99 -9.22 -8.54
N ASP A 110 6.22 -10.29 -8.60
CA ASP A 110 5.36 -10.78 -7.51
C ASP A 110 6.17 -11.14 -6.27
N PHE A 111 6.56 -10.12 -5.53
CA PHE A 111 7.07 -10.30 -4.18
C PHE A 111 5.89 -10.46 -3.22
N ARG A 112 6.02 -11.43 -2.32
CA ARG A 112 4.99 -11.66 -1.33
C ARG A 112 4.76 -10.40 -0.50
N VAL A 113 3.51 -10.01 -0.42
CA VAL A 113 3.00 -9.04 0.53
C VAL A 113 2.55 -9.80 1.78
N ALA A 114 3.04 -9.39 2.94
CA ALA A 114 2.57 -9.94 4.21
C ALA A 114 1.15 -9.41 4.46
N ASP A 115 0.23 -10.34 4.71
CA ASP A 115 -1.15 -10.03 5.04
C ASP A 115 -1.63 -11.10 6.04
N GLY A 116 -1.77 -10.71 7.31
CA GLY A 116 -2.09 -11.63 8.40
C GLY A 116 -1.00 -12.64 8.74
N GLU A 117 0.18 -12.59 8.13
CA GLU A 117 1.25 -13.55 8.33
C GLU A 117 2.14 -13.24 9.52
N MET A 118 2.67 -14.29 10.14
CA MET A 118 3.69 -14.15 11.17
C MET A 118 5.08 -14.13 10.52
N VAL A 119 5.61 -12.93 10.32
CA VAL A 119 6.94 -12.70 9.76
C VAL A 119 7.95 -12.42 10.85
N THR A 120 9.10 -13.06 10.79
CA THR A 120 10.29 -12.67 11.56
C THR A 120 11.25 -11.95 10.64
N ARG A 121 11.48 -10.65 10.83
CA ARG A 121 12.41 -9.84 10.03
C ARG A 121 13.52 -9.25 10.89
N ALA A 122 14.75 -9.34 10.39
CA ALA A 122 15.91 -8.64 10.91
C ALA A 122 16.38 -7.58 9.92
N ASP A 123 16.53 -6.35 10.39
CA ASP A 123 17.01 -5.21 9.62
C ASP A 123 18.36 -4.74 10.13
N MET A 124 19.25 -4.33 9.23
CA MET A 124 20.52 -3.69 9.57
C MET A 124 20.92 -2.63 8.54
N THR A 125 21.60 -1.60 9.02
CA THR A 125 22.26 -0.60 8.18
C THR A 125 23.76 -0.83 8.21
N PHE A 126 24.37 -1.04 7.04
CA PHE A 126 25.79 -1.25 6.92
C PHE A 126 26.35 -0.50 5.70
N GLY A 127 27.32 0.38 5.91
CA GLY A 127 27.97 1.13 4.84
C GLY A 127 27.01 2.01 4.01
N GLY A 128 25.91 2.45 4.58
CA GLY A 128 24.86 3.24 3.92
C GLY A 128 23.81 2.38 3.18
N ALA A 129 23.98 1.06 3.16
CA ALA A 129 22.94 0.13 2.70
C ALA A 129 22.05 -0.29 3.86
N LYS A 130 20.73 -0.38 3.61
CA LYS A 130 19.76 -1.01 4.50
C LYS A 130 19.51 -2.42 3.99
N ILE A 131 19.60 -3.40 4.86
CA ILE A 131 19.47 -4.82 4.56
C ILE A 131 18.36 -5.37 5.46
N GLY A 132 17.35 -6.01 4.88
CA GLY A 132 16.29 -6.71 5.59
C GLY A 132 16.27 -8.18 5.17
N ILE A 133 16.31 -9.09 6.14
CA ILE A 133 16.14 -10.52 5.94
C ILE A 133 14.94 -10.97 6.74
N SER A 134 14.04 -11.71 6.12
CA SER A 134 12.87 -12.25 6.82
C SER A 134 12.66 -13.74 6.55
N LEU A 135 11.97 -14.35 7.51
CA LEU A 135 11.43 -15.69 7.47
C LEU A 135 9.92 -15.58 7.67
N GLY A 136 9.13 -16.18 6.81
CA GLY A 136 7.71 -16.37 7.04
C GLY A 136 7.49 -17.56 7.98
N ASP A 137 6.55 -17.45 8.89
CA ASP A 137 6.12 -18.52 9.79
C ASP A 137 4.69 -18.94 9.47
N ASP A 138 4.53 -20.02 8.76
CA ASP A 138 3.24 -20.63 8.50
C ASP A 138 2.86 -21.57 9.66
N THR A 139 2.31 -21.01 10.72
CA THR A 139 2.01 -21.75 11.95
C THR A 139 0.81 -22.69 11.85
N ASN A 140 0.02 -22.60 10.79
CA ASN A 140 -1.22 -23.39 10.67
C ASN A 140 -1.09 -24.71 9.93
N ILE A 141 0.05 -25.01 9.31
CA ILE A 141 0.25 -26.30 8.66
C ILE A 141 1.08 -27.20 9.55
N SER A 142 0.42 -28.20 10.12
CA SER A 142 1.01 -29.27 10.89
C SER A 142 2.17 -29.93 10.14
N GLY A 143 3.40 -29.54 10.43
CA GLY A 143 4.59 -30.33 10.20
C GLY A 143 5.44 -30.02 8.98
N THR A 144 5.29 -28.90 8.31
CA THR A 144 6.14 -28.52 7.18
C THR A 144 6.69 -27.11 7.34
N GLU A 145 7.84 -27.04 7.37
CA GLU A 145 9.02 -26.22 7.18
C GLU A 145 8.79 -24.73 6.84
N LYS A 146 9.41 -23.92 7.69
CA LYS A 146 9.59 -22.46 7.60
C LYS A 146 10.59 -22.11 6.50
N ASP A 147 10.23 -22.36 5.25
CA ASP A 147 11.18 -22.28 4.15
C ASP A 147 11.10 -20.99 3.34
N TYR A 148 10.28 -20.02 3.78
CA TYR A 148 10.16 -18.77 3.07
C TYR A 148 11.20 -17.76 3.56
N ILE A 149 12.28 -17.62 2.78
CA ILE A 149 13.33 -16.64 3.04
C ILE A 149 13.15 -15.48 2.05
N SER A 150 13.16 -14.28 2.58
CA SER A 150 13.08 -13.06 1.80
C SER A 150 14.20 -12.09 2.20
N LEU A 151 14.84 -11.48 1.21
CA LEU A 151 15.97 -10.55 1.35
C LEU A 151 15.68 -9.27 0.59
N GLY A 152 15.83 -8.14 1.24
CA GLY A 152 15.80 -6.83 0.64
C GLY A 152 17.05 -6.02 0.96
N ILE A 153 17.58 -5.30 -0.01
CA ILE A 153 18.70 -4.39 0.15
C ILE A 153 18.38 -3.09 -0.58
N THR A 154 18.46 -1.95 0.11
CA THR A 154 18.36 -0.64 -0.51
C THR A 154 19.54 0.23 -0.13
N GLY A 155 19.90 1.17 -0.98
CA GLY A 155 20.98 2.08 -0.68
C GLY A 155 21.24 3.10 -1.78
N SER A 156 22.34 3.83 -1.63
CA SER A 156 22.78 4.79 -2.62
C SER A 156 24.29 4.69 -2.87
N ALA A 157 24.71 4.92 -4.11
CA ALA A 157 26.10 4.96 -4.53
C ALA A 157 26.31 6.19 -5.45
N GLY A 158 26.88 7.26 -4.91
CA GLY A 158 26.96 8.55 -5.59
C GLY A 158 25.58 9.13 -5.86
N SER A 159 25.25 9.41 -7.12
CA SER A 159 23.93 9.91 -7.54
C SER A 159 22.90 8.81 -7.80
N PHE A 160 23.29 7.54 -7.68
CA PHE A 160 22.39 6.40 -7.92
C PHE A 160 21.78 5.90 -6.63
N SER A 161 20.48 5.63 -6.64
CA SER A 161 19.80 4.81 -5.63
C SER A 161 19.57 3.42 -6.22
N TYR A 162 19.64 2.39 -5.38
CA TYR A 162 19.44 1.02 -5.81
C TYR A 162 18.57 0.23 -4.83
N ALA A 163 17.87 -0.77 -5.36
CA ALA A 163 17.18 -1.80 -4.59
C ALA A 163 17.50 -3.18 -5.20
N LEU A 164 17.69 -4.15 -4.32
CA LEU A 164 17.82 -5.57 -4.63
C LEU A 164 16.82 -6.30 -3.76
N ALA A 165 16.06 -7.19 -4.37
CA ALA A 165 15.07 -7.98 -3.64
C ALA A 165 15.15 -9.43 -4.12
N HIS A 166 15.01 -10.37 -3.21
CA HIS A 166 14.95 -11.79 -3.52
C HIS A 166 14.08 -12.52 -2.51
N GLN A 167 13.28 -13.44 -3.01
CA GLN A 167 12.55 -14.42 -2.22
C GLN A 167 12.69 -15.80 -2.86
N ASN A 168 12.72 -16.84 -2.04
CA ASN A 168 12.65 -18.20 -2.54
C ASN A 168 11.19 -18.61 -2.79
N ALA A 169 11.01 -19.66 -3.59
CA ALA A 169 9.71 -20.29 -3.76
C ALA A 169 9.26 -20.98 -2.47
N ASN A 170 7.96 -20.98 -2.22
CA ASN A 170 7.33 -21.86 -1.25
C ASN A 170 6.20 -22.65 -1.95
N THR A 171 6.08 -23.92 -1.66
CA THR A 171 5.15 -24.81 -2.36
C THR A 171 3.75 -24.84 -1.75
N THR A 172 3.59 -24.35 -0.53
CA THR A 172 2.27 -24.28 0.11
C THR A 172 2.34 -23.26 1.23
N THR A 173 1.78 -22.10 1.02
CA THR A 173 1.50 -21.11 2.05
C THR A 173 0.00 -21.05 2.28
N VAL A 174 -0.42 -20.75 3.48
CA VAL A 174 -1.82 -20.49 3.82
C VAL A 174 -1.89 -19.05 4.24
N ASP A 175 -2.73 -18.31 3.58
CA ASP A 175 -3.13 -17.00 4.03
C ASP A 175 -3.92 -17.16 5.31
N LEU A 176 -3.52 -16.47 6.37
CA LEU A 176 -4.17 -16.57 7.67
C LEU A 176 -5.50 -15.80 7.72
N ASP A 177 -5.67 -14.85 6.82
CA ASP A 177 -6.84 -14.00 6.79
C ASP A 177 -8.05 -14.74 6.18
N ASP A 178 -7.85 -15.44 5.08
CA ASP A 178 -8.92 -16.18 4.39
C ASP A 178 -8.76 -17.70 4.39
N ASN A 179 -7.65 -18.21 4.95
CA ASN A 179 -7.32 -19.64 5.00
C ASN A 179 -7.14 -20.28 3.61
N SER A 180 -6.84 -19.48 2.59
CA SER A 180 -6.56 -19.97 1.24
C SER A 180 -5.12 -20.46 1.11
N ALA A 181 -4.92 -21.53 0.34
CA ALA A 181 -3.59 -22.01 0.02
C ALA A 181 -3.10 -21.33 -1.27
N PHE A 182 -1.90 -20.77 -1.26
CA PHE A 182 -1.28 -20.23 -2.46
C PHE A 182 0.17 -20.71 -2.62
N THR A 183 0.67 -20.62 -3.83
CA THR A 183 2.05 -21.01 -4.17
C THR A 183 2.84 -19.73 -4.44
N GLN A 184 3.86 -19.48 -3.62
CA GLN A 184 4.77 -18.37 -3.85
C GLN A 184 5.90 -18.80 -4.78
N GLN A 185 6.14 -17.99 -5.81
CA GLN A 185 7.24 -18.19 -6.74
C GLN A 185 8.55 -17.61 -6.21
N ALA A 186 9.67 -18.20 -6.62
CA ALA A 186 10.97 -17.56 -6.42
C ALA A 186 11.04 -16.30 -7.29
N THR A 187 11.22 -15.14 -6.65
CA THR A 187 11.25 -13.85 -7.33
C THR A 187 12.55 -13.12 -7.01
N THR A 188 13.14 -12.50 -8.02
CA THR A 188 14.35 -11.67 -7.86
C THR A 188 14.18 -10.37 -8.61
N GLY A 189 14.44 -9.23 -7.94
CA GLY A 189 14.35 -7.89 -8.51
C GLY A 189 15.61 -7.07 -8.29
N VAL A 190 15.93 -6.23 -9.28
CA VAL A 190 16.99 -5.23 -9.23
C VAL A 190 16.45 -3.92 -9.78
N ARG A 191 16.58 -2.84 -9.02
CA ARG A 191 16.20 -1.49 -9.43
C ARG A 191 17.35 -0.52 -9.22
N VAL A 192 17.55 0.37 -10.18
CA VAL A 192 18.50 1.50 -10.07
C VAL A 192 17.80 2.75 -10.56
N SER A 193 17.96 3.86 -9.83
CA SER A 193 17.43 5.16 -10.25
C SER A 193 18.45 6.28 -10.03
N THR A 194 18.32 7.34 -10.84
CA THR A 194 19.17 8.53 -10.74
C THR A 194 18.44 9.75 -11.30
N THR A 195 18.96 10.94 -11.01
CA THR A 195 18.45 12.18 -11.59
C THR A 195 19.39 12.67 -12.71
N LEU A 196 18.86 12.86 -13.91
CA LEU A 196 19.56 13.33 -15.09
C LEU A 196 18.83 14.55 -15.67
N GLY A 197 19.48 15.72 -15.69
CA GLY A 197 18.91 16.93 -16.29
C GLY A 197 17.57 17.37 -15.67
N GLY A 198 17.34 17.04 -14.41
CA GLY A 198 16.09 17.31 -13.71
C GLY A 198 15.05 16.19 -13.83
N ALA A 199 15.23 15.24 -14.73
CA ALA A 199 14.40 14.04 -14.80
C ALA A 199 14.88 12.97 -13.81
N THR A 200 13.97 12.28 -13.15
CA THR A 200 14.26 11.03 -12.45
C THR A 200 14.11 9.89 -13.45
N VAL A 201 15.13 9.07 -13.59
CA VAL A 201 15.14 7.88 -14.45
C VAL A 201 15.35 6.66 -13.58
N ALA A 202 14.48 5.66 -13.71
CA ALA A 202 14.59 4.37 -13.06
C ALA A 202 14.68 3.25 -14.12
N LEU A 203 15.51 2.26 -13.82
CA LEU A 203 15.63 1.01 -14.58
C LEU A 203 15.36 -0.13 -13.60
N GLY A 204 14.57 -1.09 -14.02
CA GLY A 204 14.23 -2.26 -13.22
C GLY A 204 14.33 -3.55 -14.02
N TYR A 205 14.67 -4.61 -13.34
CA TYR A 205 14.56 -5.97 -13.82
C TYR A 205 13.98 -6.84 -12.70
N ALA A 206 12.93 -7.58 -13.00
CA ALA A 206 12.38 -8.57 -12.10
C ALA A 206 12.20 -9.88 -12.83
N LYS A 207 12.27 -11.00 -12.12
CA LYS A 207 12.11 -12.33 -12.67
C LYS A 207 11.51 -13.25 -11.63
N ASN A 208 10.51 -14.01 -12.07
CA ASN A 208 9.96 -15.15 -11.35
C ASN A 208 9.98 -16.43 -12.26
N ASP A 209 9.26 -17.47 -11.87
CA ASP A 209 9.20 -18.73 -12.65
C ASP A 209 8.41 -18.59 -13.96
N ASN A 210 7.54 -17.57 -14.08
CA ASN A 210 6.73 -17.32 -15.27
C ASN A 210 7.51 -16.57 -16.36
N GLY A 211 8.48 -15.74 -15.98
CA GLY A 211 9.22 -14.93 -16.93
C GLY A 211 10.09 -13.87 -16.29
N GLY A 212 10.43 -12.85 -17.05
CA GLY A 212 11.18 -11.69 -16.58
C GLY A 212 10.65 -10.40 -17.18
N SER A 213 10.54 -9.38 -16.36
CA SER A 213 10.15 -8.01 -16.73
C SER A 213 11.38 -7.11 -16.75
N THR A 214 11.51 -6.26 -17.76
CA THR A 214 12.55 -5.23 -17.84
C THR A 214 11.88 -3.88 -18.08
N GLY A 215 11.96 -2.97 -17.09
CA GLY A 215 11.28 -1.68 -17.10
C GLY A 215 12.22 -0.49 -17.16
N ILE A 216 11.73 0.57 -17.78
CA ILE A 216 12.26 1.93 -17.69
C ILE A 216 11.13 2.89 -17.32
N GLU A 217 11.39 3.78 -16.39
CA GLU A 217 10.49 4.86 -16.02
C GLU A 217 11.24 6.20 -16.03
N VAL A 218 10.59 7.22 -16.55
CA VAL A 218 11.11 8.59 -16.55
C VAL A 218 10.05 9.52 -16.00
N SER A 219 10.40 10.27 -14.94
CA SER A 219 9.55 11.32 -14.38
C SER A 219 10.25 12.67 -14.51
N TYR A 220 9.58 13.62 -15.14
CA TYR A 220 10.14 14.95 -15.39
C TYR A 220 9.21 16.06 -14.89
N PRO A 221 9.62 16.82 -13.86
CA PRO A 221 8.89 18.00 -13.40
C PRO A 221 9.17 19.22 -14.28
N MET A 222 8.13 19.94 -14.68
CA MET A 222 8.18 21.15 -15.48
C MET A 222 7.31 22.25 -14.84
N GLY A 223 7.81 22.88 -13.78
CA GLY A 223 7.02 23.83 -13.02
C GLY A 223 5.84 23.19 -12.32
N ALA A 224 4.62 23.57 -12.68
CA ALA A 224 3.40 22.97 -12.12
C ALA A 224 3.04 21.61 -12.72
N LEU A 225 3.67 21.21 -13.82
CA LEU A 225 3.45 19.94 -14.49
C LEU A 225 4.51 18.92 -14.10
N THR A 226 4.09 17.67 -13.92
CA THR A 226 4.99 16.50 -13.85
C THR A 226 4.48 15.47 -14.85
N THR A 227 5.37 15.03 -15.73
CA THR A 227 5.08 13.94 -16.67
C THR A 227 5.87 12.71 -16.25
N THR A 228 5.20 11.59 -16.10
CA THR A 228 5.83 10.27 -15.87
C THR A 228 5.45 9.36 -17.02
N ALA A 229 6.41 8.63 -17.55
CA ALA A 229 6.17 7.62 -18.57
C ALA A 229 6.98 6.38 -18.24
N SER A 230 6.41 5.22 -18.40
CA SER A 230 7.07 3.94 -18.25
C SER A 230 6.93 3.05 -19.49
N TYR A 231 7.82 2.10 -19.61
CA TYR A 231 7.75 1.01 -20.58
C TYR A 231 8.37 -0.24 -19.97
N VAL A 232 7.65 -1.34 -20.05
CA VAL A 232 8.07 -2.62 -19.53
C VAL A 232 8.03 -3.65 -20.66
N GLN A 233 9.16 -4.31 -20.89
CA GLN A 233 9.24 -5.47 -21.76
C GLN A 233 9.03 -6.74 -20.92
N GLU A 234 7.99 -7.47 -21.22
CA GLU A 234 7.66 -8.73 -20.59
C GLU A 234 8.29 -9.91 -21.35
N GLY A 235 8.86 -10.85 -20.59
CA GLY A 235 9.59 -12.00 -21.14
C GLY A 235 8.83 -13.33 -21.14
N ALA A 236 7.58 -13.34 -20.75
CA ALA A 236 6.73 -14.53 -20.83
C ALA A 236 6.22 -14.74 -22.25
N ALA A 237 6.00 -15.98 -22.66
CA ALA A 237 5.66 -16.35 -24.05
C ALA A 237 4.29 -15.81 -24.54
N SER A 238 3.47 -15.29 -23.65
CA SER A 238 2.14 -14.75 -23.96
C SER A 238 1.90 -13.35 -23.38
N ALA A 239 2.91 -12.73 -22.76
CA ALA A 239 2.78 -11.41 -22.16
C ALA A 239 2.94 -10.31 -23.22
N GLU A 240 2.08 -9.34 -23.18
CA GLU A 240 2.23 -8.09 -23.94
C GLU A 240 3.14 -7.14 -23.17
N ASN A 241 3.79 -6.21 -23.88
CA ASN A 241 4.62 -5.21 -23.24
C ASN A 241 3.72 -4.09 -22.69
N ASN A 242 3.98 -3.67 -21.48
CA ASN A 242 3.20 -2.67 -20.79
C ASN A 242 3.83 -1.27 -20.96
N TRP A 243 3.02 -0.26 -21.07
CA TRP A 243 3.46 1.12 -21.02
C TRP A 243 2.37 1.99 -20.36
N ASP A 244 2.80 3.01 -19.67
CA ASP A 244 1.90 4.02 -19.12
C ASP A 244 2.46 5.43 -19.29
N VAL A 245 1.56 6.40 -19.37
CA VAL A 245 1.89 7.82 -19.37
C VAL A 245 0.94 8.56 -18.46
N LYS A 246 1.51 9.27 -17.49
CA LYS A 246 0.79 10.08 -16.52
C LYS A 246 1.26 11.53 -16.59
N VAL A 247 0.32 12.46 -16.66
CA VAL A 247 0.56 13.89 -16.56
C VAL A 247 -0.19 14.44 -15.36
N ALA A 248 0.53 15.00 -14.41
CA ALA A 248 -0.04 15.66 -13.24
C ALA A 248 0.24 17.15 -13.28
N TYR A 249 -0.78 17.95 -13.08
CA TYR A 249 -0.71 19.40 -12.90
C TYR A 249 -1.13 19.76 -11.50
N ALA A 250 -0.33 20.57 -10.79
CA ALA A 250 -0.66 21.07 -9.46
C ALA A 250 -0.19 22.51 -9.32
N GLU A 251 -1.13 23.46 -9.28
CA GLU A 251 -0.85 24.87 -9.05
C GLU A 251 -1.96 25.54 -8.26
N GLY A 252 -1.57 26.17 -7.15
CA GLY A 252 -2.52 26.81 -6.26
C GLY A 252 -3.53 25.83 -5.69
N ALA A 253 -4.80 26.06 -5.95
CA ALA A 253 -5.91 25.23 -5.48
C ALA A 253 -6.25 24.05 -6.42
N LEU A 254 -5.73 24.05 -7.65
CA LEU A 254 -6.11 23.10 -8.69
C LEU A 254 -5.10 21.96 -8.81
N GLY A 255 -5.59 20.74 -8.73
CA GLY A 255 -4.89 19.52 -9.12
C GLY A 255 -5.60 18.84 -10.29
N VAL A 256 -4.87 18.38 -11.29
CA VAL A 256 -5.38 17.59 -12.42
C VAL A 256 -4.39 16.46 -12.69
N THR A 257 -4.89 15.24 -12.80
CA THR A 257 -4.11 14.09 -13.25
C THR A 257 -4.80 13.48 -14.46
N VAL A 258 -4.03 13.13 -15.47
CA VAL A 258 -4.48 12.34 -16.63
C VAL A 258 -3.50 11.21 -16.82
N ALA A 259 -3.96 9.98 -16.97
CA ALA A 259 -3.12 8.84 -17.29
C ALA A 259 -3.77 7.99 -18.39
N THR A 260 -2.93 7.20 -19.06
CA THR A 260 -3.34 6.19 -20.06
C THR A 260 -2.27 5.14 -20.17
N ASP A 261 -2.65 3.93 -20.58
CA ASP A 261 -1.81 2.74 -20.68
C ASP A 261 -1.93 2.04 -22.04
N GLU A 262 -1.31 0.86 -22.17
CA GLU A 262 -1.31 0.02 -23.38
C GLU A 262 -2.69 -0.52 -23.75
N SER A 263 -3.57 -0.69 -22.77
CA SER A 263 -4.98 -1.10 -23.01
C SER A 263 -5.81 0.01 -23.62
N GLN A 264 -5.23 1.20 -23.76
CA GLN A 264 -5.90 2.44 -24.18
C GLN A 264 -6.96 2.91 -23.16
N ASP A 265 -6.90 2.37 -21.97
CA ASP A 265 -7.65 2.89 -20.85
C ASP A 265 -7.06 4.23 -20.43
N TRP A 266 -7.91 5.11 -20.01
CA TRP A 266 -7.53 6.43 -19.53
C TRP A 266 -8.31 6.81 -18.29
N ASN A 267 -7.65 7.55 -17.43
CA ASN A 267 -8.28 8.19 -16.29
C ASN A 267 -8.02 9.69 -16.26
N VAL A 268 -8.93 10.41 -15.65
CA VAL A 268 -8.81 11.84 -15.38
C VAL A 268 -9.34 12.13 -13.98
N ASP A 269 -8.49 12.72 -13.14
CA ASP A 269 -8.84 13.18 -11.80
C ASP A 269 -8.65 14.69 -11.72
N VAL A 270 -9.63 15.37 -11.18
CA VAL A 270 -9.58 16.81 -10.92
C VAL A 270 -9.92 17.06 -9.46
N SER A 271 -9.08 17.84 -8.79
CA SER A 271 -9.33 18.30 -7.43
C SER A 271 -9.20 19.81 -7.34
N TYR A 272 -10.04 20.44 -6.53
CA TYR A 272 -10.00 21.86 -6.29
C TYR A 272 -10.21 22.19 -4.82
N ASP A 273 -9.19 22.76 -4.18
CA ASP A 273 -9.28 23.28 -2.82
C ASP A 273 -10.03 24.63 -2.83
N MET A 274 -11.24 24.63 -2.32
CA MET A 274 -12.07 25.85 -2.22
C MET A 274 -11.63 26.75 -1.06
N GLY A 275 -10.66 26.33 -0.26
CA GLY A 275 -10.30 26.95 1.00
C GLY A 275 -11.28 26.60 2.13
N ASN A 276 -10.95 27.02 3.33
CA ASN A 276 -11.74 26.76 4.55
C ASN A 276 -12.03 25.27 4.82
N GLY A 277 -11.13 24.38 4.39
CA GLY A 277 -11.25 22.94 4.56
C GLY A 277 -12.16 22.21 3.56
N MET A 278 -12.68 22.89 2.56
CA MET A 278 -13.54 22.28 1.53
C MET A 278 -12.77 21.95 0.28
N ASN A 279 -12.85 20.67 -0.18
CA ASN A 279 -12.28 20.20 -1.42
C ASN A 279 -13.37 19.62 -2.33
N LEU A 280 -13.37 20.01 -3.60
CA LEU A 280 -14.16 19.40 -4.66
C LEU A 280 -13.30 18.43 -5.44
N PHE A 281 -13.90 17.34 -5.92
CA PHE A 281 -13.26 16.39 -6.81
C PHE A 281 -14.25 15.84 -7.83
N VAL A 282 -13.71 15.51 -8.99
CA VAL A 282 -14.44 14.86 -10.07
C VAL A 282 -13.46 14.08 -10.91
N GLY A 283 -13.85 12.92 -11.38
CA GLY A 283 -13.02 12.13 -12.26
C GLY A 283 -13.78 11.12 -13.09
N ALA A 284 -13.03 10.48 -13.96
CA ALA A 284 -13.46 9.38 -14.79
C ALA A 284 -12.33 8.36 -14.90
N ASP A 285 -12.69 7.09 -14.88
CA ASP A 285 -11.79 5.94 -14.93
C ASP A 285 -12.28 4.92 -15.97
N ASP A 286 -11.55 3.81 -16.17
CA ASP A 286 -11.85 2.75 -17.15
C ASP A 286 -12.28 3.31 -18.52
N GLY A 287 -11.44 4.19 -19.10
CA GLY A 287 -11.73 4.82 -20.40
C GLY A 287 -12.96 5.73 -20.40
N GLY A 288 -13.38 6.21 -19.22
CA GLY A 288 -14.55 7.08 -19.02
C GLY A 288 -15.85 6.34 -18.80
N LYS A 289 -15.82 5.03 -18.56
CA LYS A 289 -17.00 4.23 -18.21
C LYS A 289 -17.42 4.51 -16.77
N ASP A 290 -16.42 4.60 -15.89
CA ASP A 290 -16.60 4.85 -14.48
C ASP A 290 -16.40 6.33 -14.19
N THR A 291 -17.23 6.88 -13.34
CA THR A 291 -17.20 8.33 -13.08
C THR A 291 -17.54 8.61 -11.62
N TYR A 292 -16.92 9.63 -11.06
CA TYR A 292 -17.21 10.07 -9.70
C TYR A 292 -17.17 11.60 -9.57
N ALA A 293 -17.87 12.09 -8.57
CA ALA A 293 -17.81 13.47 -8.14
C ALA A 293 -18.13 13.58 -6.66
N GLY A 294 -17.55 14.56 -5.97
CA GLY A 294 -17.90 14.77 -4.59
C GLY A 294 -17.26 16.00 -3.96
N VAL A 295 -17.54 16.17 -2.70
CA VAL A 295 -17.00 17.21 -1.85
C VAL A 295 -16.60 16.61 -0.50
N SER A 296 -15.42 16.99 -0.03
CA SER A 296 -15.01 16.74 1.35
C SER A 296 -14.89 18.05 2.11
N TYR A 297 -15.16 17.99 3.41
CA TYR A 297 -15.06 19.13 4.29
C TYR A 297 -14.32 18.74 5.59
N ASP A 298 -13.19 19.36 5.82
CA ASP A 298 -12.43 19.21 7.07
C ASP A 298 -13.10 20.01 8.18
N LEU A 299 -13.57 19.31 9.20
CA LEU A 299 -14.19 19.90 10.39
C LEU A 299 -13.15 20.33 11.43
N GLY A 300 -11.87 19.97 11.22
CA GLY A 300 -10.79 20.13 12.20
C GLY A 300 -10.79 19.03 13.27
N GLY A 301 -9.66 18.95 13.99
CA GLY A 301 -9.51 17.95 15.05
C GLY A 301 -9.54 16.51 14.61
N GLY A 302 -9.18 16.22 13.35
CA GLY A 302 -9.21 14.87 12.75
C GLY A 302 -10.59 14.45 12.26
N ALA A 303 -11.59 15.34 12.24
CA ALA A 303 -12.93 15.03 11.74
C ALA A 303 -13.16 15.59 10.33
N SER A 304 -13.83 14.84 9.47
CA SER A 304 -14.19 15.24 8.11
C SER A 304 -15.55 14.71 7.68
N LEU A 305 -16.19 15.43 6.76
CA LEU A 305 -17.41 15.02 6.06
C LEU A 305 -17.08 14.74 4.61
N LEU A 306 -17.68 13.71 4.03
CA LEU A 306 -17.67 13.37 2.62
C LEU A 306 -19.11 13.29 2.11
N ALA A 307 -19.36 13.89 0.95
CA ALA A 307 -20.52 13.61 0.14
C ALA A 307 -20.02 13.31 -1.27
N SER A 308 -20.26 12.11 -1.79
CA SER A 308 -19.81 11.68 -3.11
C SER A 308 -20.92 10.95 -3.85
N TYR A 309 -20.75 10.90 -5.17
CA TYR A 309 -21.49 10.04 -6.08
C TYR A 309 -20.47 9.38 -7.00
N ALA A 310 -20.55 8.06 -7.13
CA ALA A 310 -19.78 7.31 -8.10
C ALA A 310 -20.70 6.39 -8.90
N ASN A 311 -20.29 6.11 -10.13
CA ASN A 311 -20.95 5.16 -11.02
C ASN A 311 -19.88 4.20 -11.52
N ASP A 312 -20.00 2.94 -11.14
CA ASP A 312 -19.22 1.83 -11.62
C ASP A 312 -19.99 1.15 -12.76
N SER A 313 -19.32 0.95 -13.89
CA SER A 313 -19.91 0.29 -15.07
C SER A 313 -19.81 -1.22 -14.98
N ASN A 314 -18.92 -1.76 -14.13
CA ASN A 314 -18.64 -3.19 -13.97
C ASN A 314 -19.28 -3.77 -12.71
N ASN A 315 -20.57 -3.75 -12.64
CA ASN A 315 -21.40 -4.20 -11.53
C ASN A 315 -21.36 -5.75 -11.30
N THR A 316 -20.27 -6.43 -11.63
CA THR A 316 -20.16 -7.90 -11.53
C THR A 316 -19.00 -8.37 -10.68
N ASP A 317 -18.10 -7.51 -10.29
CA ASP A 317 -17.06 -7.80 -9.32
C ASP A 317 -17.48 -7.43 -7.88
N THR A 318 -16.64 -7.73 -6.95
CA THR A 318 -16.89 -7.43 -5.52
C THR A 318 -16.32 -6.06 -5.14
N ASP A 319 -15.70 -5.38 -6.09
CA ASP A 319 -15.11 -4.05 -5.95
C ASP A 319 -16.10 -3.04 -6.57
N ASP A 320 -16.77 -2.27 -5.73
CA ASP A 320 -17.73 -1.22 -6.11
C ASP A 320 -17.10 0.19 -5.94
N GLU A 321 -15.79 0.27 -5.95
CA GLU A 321 -15.03 1.46 -5.66
C GLU A 321 -14.47 2.09 -6.93
N VAL A 322 -14.66 3.41 -7.10
CA VAL A 322 -14.31 4.15 -8.31
C VAL A 322 -13.29 5.23 -8.01
N GLY A 323 -12.26 5.30 -8.85
CA GLY A 323 -11.27 6.37 -8.86
C GLY A 323 -10.19 6.24 -7.79
N ALA A 324 -9.25 7.17 -7.80
CA ALA A 324 -8.02 7.13 -7.00
C ALA A 324 -8.21 7.18 -5.46
N LYS A 325 -9.43 7.28 -4.96
CA LYS A 325 -9.76 7.28 -3.53
C LYS A 325 -10.91 6.33 -3.19
N ASP A 326 -11.17 5.37 -4.06
CA ASP A 326 -12.08 4.27 -3.79
C ASP A 326 -13.48 4.77 -3.38
N TYR A 327 -14.07 5.64 -4.22
CA TYR A 327 -15.40 6.16 -3.97
C TYR A 327 -16.45 5.08 -4.26
N LYS A 328 -17.25 4.75 -3.26
CA LYS A 328 -18.30 3.72 -3.36
C LYS A 328 -19.34 4.08 -4.40
N GLU A 329 -19.76 3.09 -5.21
CA GLU A 329 -20.85 3.23 -6.16
C GLU A 329 -22.11 3.81 -5.48
N GLY A 330 -22.83 4.66 -6.22
CA GLY A 330 -24.02 5.35 -5.71
C GLY A 330 -23.69 6.63 -4.95
N MET A 331 -24.64 7.06 -4.14
CA MET A 331 -24.53 8.27 -3.35
C MET A 331 -24.06 7.96 -1.93
N THR A 332 -22.92 8.52 -1.52
CA THR A 332 -22.35 8.32 -0.19
C THR A 332 -22.33 9.61 0.62
N PHE A 333 -22.75 9.50 1.89
CA PHE A 333 -22.50 10.51 2.90
C PHE A 333 -21.75 9.86 4.06
N GLN A 334 -20.60 10.40 4.42
CA GLN A 334 -19.73 9.81 5.45
C GLN A 334 -19.19 10.89 6.38
N LEU A 335 -19.16 10.58 7.65
CA LEU A 335 -18.45 11.30 8.70
C LEU A 335 -17.30 10.43 9.16
N SER A 336 -16.08 10.97 9.11
CA SER A 336 -14.86 10.29 9.50
C SER A 336 -14.21 11.01 10.67
N PHE A 337 -13.59 10.23 11.56
CA PHE A 337 -12.79 10.73 12.67
C PHE A 337 -11.44 10.02 12.70
N ALA A 338 -10.37 10.75 12.97
CA ALA A 338 -9.07 10.21 13.34
C ALA A 338 -8.66 10.79 14.70
N PHE A 339 -8.18 9.97 15.61
CA PHE A 339 -7.80 10.35 16.96
C PHE A 339 -6.53 9.66 17.45
#